data_b78eb8ef957e59b9e48859a4fcbfa69f
#
_entry.id   b78eb8ef957e59b9e48859a4fcbfa69f
#
_cell.length_a   1.000
_cell.length_b   1.000
_cell.length_c   1.000
_cell.angle_alpha   90.00
_cell.angle_beta   90.00
_cell.angle_gamma   90.00
#
_symmetry.space_group_name_H-M   'P 1'
#
loop_
_entity.id
_entity.type
_entity.pdbx_description
1 polymer ?
#
loop_
_entity_poly.entity_id
_entity_poly.type
_entity_poly.pdbx_seq_one_letter_code
_entity_poly.pdbx_strand_id
1 'polypeptide(L)'
;IAGDLRRDGSLLADAIKEVGFFPGPRVAFAEDATDGLAPAIATALAAWKPGDATIVVTAGELKGKSALKALFEKHPAAVCIGFYDEPPSREEIEAELKKAGLTQISPEALADLHTLGRALDPGDFRQTLQKLALYKWQDATPLQPAEVTALAPSSIEAETDDLTHAVAERSAAAIGGLMRRLEG
;
A
#
# COMPACT_ATOMS: atom_id res chain seq x y z
N ILE A 1 13.21 9.00 -7.91
CA ILE A 1 14.69 9.03 -8.20
C ILE A 1 15.16 7.83 -9.07
N ALA A 2 14.48 6.67 -9.11
CA ALA A 2 14.97 5.51 -9.89
C ALA A 2 15.13 5.82 -11.40
N GLY A 3 14.28 6.66 -11.97
CA GLY A 3 14.43 7.12 -13.36
C GLY A 3 15.70 7.94 -13.61
N ASP A 4 16.07 8.75 -12.65
CA ASP A 4 17.25 9.60 -12.71
C ASP A 4 18.53 8.80 -12.45
N LEU A 5 18.49 7.82 -11.54
CA LEU A 5 19.59 6.88 -11.27
C LEU A 5 19.97 6.02 -12.49
N ARG A 6 19.04 5.80 -13.43
CA ARG A 6 19.35 5.12 -14.69
C ARG A 6 20.18 6.00 -15.64
N ARG A 7 20.08 7.33 -15.50
CA ARG A 7 20.81 8.30 -16.31
C ARG A 7 22.14 8.66 -15.66
N ASP A 8 22.14 8.79 -14.34
CA ASP A 8 23.30 9.14 -13.54
C ASP A 8 23.35 8.28 -12.28
N GLY A 9 24.20 7.27 -12.27
CA GLY A 9 24.38 6.35 -11.14
C GLY A 9 25.02 6.99 -9.91
N SER A 10 25.59 8.20 -9.99
CA SER A 10 26.21 8.90 -8.86
C SER A 10 25.19 9.57 -7.96
N LEU A 11 23.99 9.90 -8.45
CA LEU A 11 22.98 10.67 -7.73
C LEU A 11 22.63 10.11 -6.34
N LEU A 12 22.59 8.79 -6.18
CA LEU A 12 22.32 8.20 -4.88
C LEU A 12 23.51 8.39 -3.92
N ALA A 13 24.73 8.24 -4.42
CA ALA A 13 25.93 8.44 -3.63
C ALA A 13 26.10 9.91 -3.19
N ASP A 14 25.67 10.85 -4.03
CA ASP A 14 25.66 12.28 -3.70
C ASP A 14 24.56 12.58 -2.69
N ALA A 15 23.33 12.08 -2.91
CA ALA A 15 22.20 12.29 -2.04
C ALA A 15 22.42 11.80 -0.60
N ILE A 16 23.17 10.71 -0.38
CA ILE A 16 23.47 10.24 0.96
C ILE A 16 24.44 11.17 1.72
N LYS A 17 25.26 11.94 1.00
CA LYS A 17 26.24 12.90 1.56
C LYS A 17 25.68 14.30 1.68
N GLU A 18 24.63 14.62 0.94
CA GLU A 18 24.03 15.95 0.95
C GLU A 18 23.57 16.33 2.37
N VAL A 19 23.96 17.52 2.81
CA VAL A 19 23.59 18.04 4.12
C VAL A 19 22.41 18.99 3.95
N GLY A 20 21.26 18.65 4.54
CA GLY A 20 20.09 19.52 4.52
C GLY A 20 20.29 20.81 5.31
N PHE A 21 19.56 21.85 4.96
CA PHE A 21 19.60 23.13 5.67
C PHE A 21 19.07 23.01 7.11
N PHE A 22 18.17 22.10 7.37
CA PHE A 22 17.62 21.83 8.70
C PHE A 22 18.25 20.58 9.31
N PRO A 23 18.56 20.59 10.62
CA PRO A 23 19.07 19.41 11.32
C PRO A 23 17.95 18.35 11.40
N GLY A 24 18.35 17.08 11.29
CA GLY A 24 17.41 15.95 11.44
C GLY A 24 17.84 14.71 10.66
N PRO A 25 17.12 13.60 10.84
CA PRO A 25 17.37 12.40 10.05
C PRO A 25 17.08 12.66 8.57
N ARG A 26 17.93 12.12 7.72
CA ARG A 26 17.85 12.27 6.26
C ARG A 26 17.60 10.92 5.62
N VAL A 27 16.86 10.90 4.54
CA VAL A 27 16.53 9.68 3.77
C VAL A 27 16.83 9.93 2.31
N ALA A 28 17.62 9.05 1.70
CA ALA A 28 17.79 8.96 0.27
C ALA A 28 16.89 7.82 -0.24
N PHE A 29 15.84 8.16 -0.98
CA PHE A 29 14.79 7.23 -1.39
C PHE A 29 14.89 6.91 -2.90
N ALA A 30 15.06 5.63 -3.22
CA ALA A 30 15.01 5.11 -4.58
C ALA A 30 13.78 4.21 -4.74
N GLU A 31 12.81 4.68 -5.49
CA GLU A 31 11.53 4.02 -5.71
C GLU A 31 11.57 3.20 -7.01
N ASP A 32 10.86 2.07 -7.04
CA ASP A 32 10.75 1.17 -8.21
C ASP A 32 12.11 0.75 -8.81
N ALA A 33 13.04 0.43 -7.92
CA ALA A 33 14.34 -0.05 -8.33
C ALA A 33 14.25 -1.45 -8.95
N THR A 34 15.10 -1.69 -9.94
CA THR A 34 15.25 -2.98 -10.61
C THR A 34 16.70 -3.47 -10.47
N ASP A 35 16.96 -4.73 -10.80
CA ASP A 35 18.32 -5.29 -10.81
C ASP A 35 19.30 -4.48 -11.65
N GLY A 36 18.83 -3.77 -12.67
CA GLY A 36 19.68 -2.87 -13.48
C GLY A 36 20.28 -1.71 -12.69
N LEU A 37 19.69 -1.34 -11.54
CA LEU A 37 20.23 -0.31 -10.65
C LEU A 37 21.18 -0.87 -9.57
N ALA A 38 21.33 -2.18 -9.48
CA ALA A 38 22.19 -2.81 -8.48
C ALA A 38 23.62 -2.27 -8.45
N PRO A 39 24.31 -1.99 -9.59
CA PRO A 39 25.65 -1.42 -9.56
C PRO A 39 25.71 -0.02 -8.94
N ALA A 40 24.77 0.88 -9.29
CA ALA A 40 24.70 2.23 -8.73
C ALA A 40 24.42 2.20 -7.22
N ILE A 41 23.47 1.35 -6.81
CA ILE A 41 23.13 1.17 -5.40
C ILE A 41 24.29 0.53 -4.63
N ALA A 42 25.02 -0.42 -5.21
CA ALA A 42 26.22 -1.01 -4.60
C ALA A 42 27.29 0.05 -4.33
N THR A 43 27.50 0.97 -5.27
CA THR A 43 28.45 2.10 -5.12
C THR A 43 28.03 3.00 -3.96
N ALA A 44 26.75 3.35 -3.84
CA ALA A 44 26.22 4.16 -2.76
C ALA A 44 26.37 3.46 -1.40
N LEU A 45 26.03 2.16 -1.33
CA LEU A 45 26.17 1.35 -0.11
C LEU A 45 27.65 1.25 0.35
N ALA A 46 28.58 1.07 -0.60
CA ALA A 46 30.01 1.03 -0.29
C ALA A 46 30.57 2.37 0.24
N ALA A 47 29.99 3.50 -0.22
CA ALA A 47 30.36 4.83 0.23
C ALA A 47 29.63 5.27 1.52
N TRP A 48 28.60 4.57 1.94
CA TRP A 48 27.77 4.91 3.09
C TRP A 48 28.51 4.74 4.41
N LYS A 49 28.28 5.67 5.33
CA LYS A 49 28.86 5.64 6.70
C LYS A 49 27.78 6.01 7.72
N PRO A 50 27.93 5.58 8.99
CA PRO A 50 27.06 6.05 10.07
C PRO A 50 27.06 7.59 10.14
N GLY A 51 25.87 8.19 10.14
CA GLY A 51 25.66 9.64 10.09
C GLY A 51 25.28 10.16 8.70
N ASP A 52 25.44 9.38 7.64
CA ASP A 52 24.89 9.68 6.31
C ASP A 52 23.38 9.50 6.29
N ALA A 53 22.73 9.92 5.18
CA ALA A 53 21.30 9.67 5.01
C ALA A 53 20.99 8.16 4.98
N THR A 54 19.86 7.76 5.56
CA THR A 54 19.36 6.39 5.45
C THR A 54 18.97 6.11 4.02
N ILE A 55 19.46 5.02 3.44
CA ILE A 55 19.07 4.59 2.08
C ILE A 55 17.81 3.73 2.21
N VAL A 56 16.75 4.14 1.54
CA VAL A 56 15.52 3.35 1.40
C VAL A 56 15.32 3.05 -0.08
N VAL A 57 15.19 1.77 -0.40
CA VAL A 57 14.97 1.31 -1.77
C VAL A 57 13.71 0.47 -1.80
N THR A 58 12.74 0.84 -2.63
CA THR A 58 11.61 -0.01 -2.96
C THR A 58 11.81 -0.66 -4.31
N ALA A 59 11.32 -1.87 -4.45
CA ALA A 59 11.36 -2.63 -5.68
C ALA A 59 10.06 -3.42 -5.82
N GLY A 60 9.60 -3.62 -7.02
CA GLY A 60 8.52 -4.56 -7.31
C GLY A 60 8.96 -6.01 -7.10
N GLU A 61 8.29 -6.94 -7.74
CA GLU A 61 8.63 -8.36 -7.63
C GLU A 61 10.06 -8.63 -8.10
N LEU A 62 10.92 -9.04 -7.17
CA LEU A 62 12.29 -9.44 -7.44
C LEU A 62 12.40 -10.97 -7.56
N LYS A 63 13.03 -11.45 -8.61
CA LYS A 63 13.28 -12.88 -8.80
C LYS A 63 14.23 -13.42 -7.71
N GLY A 64 14.16 -14.72 -7.41
CA GLY A 64 14.92 -15.33 -6.32
C GLY A 64 16.44 -15.15 -6.38
N LYS A 65 17.01 -14.85 -7.57
CA LYS A 65 18.44 -14.55 -7.79
C LYS A 65 18.70 -13.06 -8.07
N SER A 66 17.86 -12.17 -7.54
CA SER A 66 18.03 -10.72 -7.71
C SER A 66 19.36 -10.25 -7.13
N ALA A 67 20.13 -9.53 -7.96
CA ALA A 67 21.36 -8.88 -7.52
C ALA A 67 21.08 -7.76 -6.53
N LEU A 68 20.00 -7.01 -6.73
CA LEU A 68 19.56 -5.92 -5.84
C LEU A 68 19.20 -6.46 -4.45
N LYS A 69 18.41 -7.53 -4.37
CA LYS A 69 18.07 -8.19 -3.11
C LYS A 69 19.33 -8.66 -2.38
N ALA A 70 20.23 -9.34 -3.09
CA ALA A 70 21.47 -9.86 -2.53
C ALA A 70 22.40 -8.78 -1.96
N LEU A 71 22.38 -7.55 -2.49
CA LEU A 71 23.14 -6.42 -1.94
C LEU A 71 22.69 -6.09 -0.51
N PHE A 72 21.40 -5.95 -0.29
CA PHE A 72 20.85 -5.63 1.04
C PHE A 72 20.93 -6.79 2.01
N GLU A 73 20.67 -8.02 1.57
CA GLU A 73 20.77 -9.21 2.43
C GLU A 73 22.18 -9.46 2.96
N LYS A 74 23.20 -9.08 2.19
CA LYS A 74 24.62 -9.27 2.57
C LYS A 74 25.21 -8.09 3.32
N HIS A 75 24.56 -6.93 3.30
CA HIS A 75 25.12 -5.73 3.91
C HIS A 75 24.87 -5.74 5.43
N PRO A 76 25.91 -5.57 6.28
CA PRO A 76 25.80 -5.75 7.74
C PRO A 76 24.91 -4.70 8.44
N ALA A 77 24.69 -3.55 7.82
CA ALA A 77 23.86 -2.46 8.33
C ALA A 77 22.58 -2.26 7.52
N ALA A 78 22.12 -3.26 6.79
CA ALA A 78 20.88 -3.18 6.01
C ALA A 78 19.85 -4.22 6.44
N VAL A 79 18.59 -3.93 6.18
CA VAL A 79 17.45 -4.83 6.38
C VAL A 79 16.74 -4.98 5.03
N CYS A 80 16.43 -6.21 4.67
CA CYS A 80 15.62 -6.52 3.50
C CYS A 80 14.27 -7.06 3.97
N ILE A 81 13.18 -6.38 3.61
CA ILE A 81 11.82 -6.75 4.02
C ILE A 81 11.06 -7.13 2.77
N GLY A 82 10.53 -8.35 2.73
CA GLY A 82 9.61 -8.81 1.68
C GLY A 82 8.17 -8.52 2.08
N PHE A 83 7.44 -7.90 1.17
CA PHE A 83 5.99 -7.80 1.26
C PHE A 83 5.41 -8.80 0.28
N TYR A 84 4.55 -9.66 0.77
CA TYR A 84 3.86 -10.66 -0.04
C TYR A 84 2.41 -10.20 -0.18
N ASP A 85 1.87 -10.36 -1.38
CA ASP A 85 0.49 -10.04 -1.70
C ASP A 85 -0.42 -11.21 -1.29
N GLU A 86 -0.37 -11.54 0.01
CA GLU A 86 -1.25 -12.53 0.60
C GLU A 86 -2.44 -11.79 1.26
N PRO A 87 -3.66 -12.28 1.06
CA PRO A 87 -4.81 -11.70 1.74
C PRO A 87 -4.59 -11.71 3.25
N PRO A 88 -4.95 -10.63 3.96
CA PRO A 88 -4.74 -10.54 5.41
C PRO A 88 -5.48 -11.68 6.14
N SER A 89 -4.82 -12.22 7.13
CA SER A 89 -5.42 -13.21 8.04
C SER A 89 -6.55 -12.58 8.85
N ARG A 90 -7.38 -13.42 9.45
CA ARG A 90 -8.44 -12.97 10.34
C ARG A 90 -7.90 -12.15 11.52
N GLU A 91 -6.80 -12.60 12.10
CA GLU A 91 -6.14 -11.96 13.24
C GLU A 91 -5.60 -10.58 12.89
N GLU A 92 -5.05 -10.41 11.68
CA GLU A 92 -4.58 -9.12 11.17
C GLU A 92 -5.73 -8.15 10.96
N ILE A 93 -6.85 -8.59 10.38
CA ILE A 93 -8.05 -7.77 10.22
C ILE A 93 -8.58 -7.35 11.58
N GLU A 94 -8.72 -8.27 12.54
CA GLU A 94 -9.19 -7.96 13.90
C GLU A 94 -8.24 -6.98 14.62
N ALA A 95 -6.93 -7.08 14.39
CA ALA A 95 -5.96 -6.11 14.92
C ALA A 95 -6.15 -4.70 14.34
N GLU A 96 -6.39 -4.60 13.04
CA GLU A 96 -6.68 -3.30 12.39
C GLU A 96 -8.01 -2.70 12.86
N LEU A 97 -9.07 -3.51 13.04
CA LEU A 97 -10.35 -3.07 13.61
C LEU A 97 -10.15 -2.48 15.00
N LYS A 98 -9.38 -3.16 15.84
CA LYS A 98 -9.07 -2.70 17.20
C LYS A 98 -8.26 -1.41 17.19
N LYS A 99 -7.27 -1.27 16.30
CA LYS A 99 -6.49 -0.02 16.13
C LYS A 99 -7.38 1.14 15.71
N ALA A 100 -8.36 0.89 14.84
CA ALA A 100 -9.33 1.89 14.41
C ALA A 100 -10.33 2.28 15.50
N GLY A 101 -10.37 1.54 16.61
CA GLY A 101 -11.32 1.78 17.72
C GLY A 101 -12.70 1.15 17.51
N LEU A 102 -12.87 0.30 16.51
CA LEU A 102 -14.11 -0.43 16.22
C LEU A 102 -14.20 -1.68 17.11
N THR A 103 -14.83 -1.52 18.27
CA THR A 103 -14.93 -2.60 19.29
C THR A 103 -16.31 -3.22 19.38
N GLN A 104 -17.35 -2.49 18.93
CA GLN A 104 -18.73 -2.99 18.93
C GLN A 104 -19.18 -3.21 17.48
N ILE A 105 -19.15 -4.45 17.04
CA ILE A 105 -19.42 -4.85 15.66
C ILE A 105 -20.35 -6.05 15.71
N SER A 106 -21.46 -6.03 14.93
CA SER A 106 -22.32 -7.20 14.81
C SER A 106 -21.58 -8.35 14.11
N PRO A 107 -21.94 -9.62 14.38
CA PRO A 107 -21.28 -10.77 13.74
C PRO A 107 -21.34 -10.70 12.20
N GLU A 108 -22.46 -10.22 11.66
CA GLU A 108 -22.67 -10.05 10.21
C GLU A 108 -21.77 -8.96 9.64
N ALA A 109 -21.70 -7.79 10.27
CA ALA A 109 -20.80 -6.71 9.85
C ALA A 109 -19.32 -7.11 9.95
N LEU A 110 -18.96 -7.93 10.96
CA LEU A 110 -17.61 -8.48 11.06
C LEU A 110 -17.28 -9.40 9.89
N ALA A 111 -18.22 -10.24 9.44
CA ALA A 111 -18.06 -11.08 8.27
C ALA A 111 -17.86 -10.24 6.99
N ASP A 112 -18.64 -9.17 6.83
CA ASP A 112 -18.50 -8.23 5.70
C ASP A 112 -17.14 -7.53 5.73
N LEU A 113 -16.67 -7.08 6.88
CA LEU A 113 -15.34 -6.48 7.04
C LEU A 113 -14.20 -7.46 6.76
N HIS A 114 -14.35 -8.74 7.09
CA HIS A 114 -13.38 -9.77 6.70
C HIS A 114 -13.34 -9.98 5.19
N THR A 115 -14.50 -9.95 4.54
CA THR A 115 -14.59 -10.04 3.07
C THR A 115 -13.96 -8.82 2.43
N LEU A 116 -14.30 -7.63 2.91
CA LEU A 116 -13.79 -6.35 2.42
C LEU A 116 -12.27 -6.23 2.61
N GLY A 117 -11.73 -6.65 3.75
CA GLY A 117 -10.28 -6.61 4.03
C GLY A 117 -9.45 -7.52 3.15
N ARG A 118 -10.06 -8.54 2.54
CA ARG A 118 -9.42 -9.40 1.54
C ARG A 118 -9.55 -8.90 0.11
N ALA A 119 -10.56 -8.07 -0.14
CA ALA A 119 -10.85 -7.55 -1.47
C ALA A 119 -10.17 -6.21 -1.76
N LEU A 120 -9.93 -5.41 -0.73
CA LEU A 120 -9.34 -4.08 -0.85
C LEU A 120 -7.81 -4.12 -0.66
N ASP A 121 -7.14 -3.15 -1.27
CA ASP A 121 -5.77 -2.80 -0.92
C ASP A 121 -5.68 -2.47 0.59
N PRO A 122 -4.60 -2.86 1.29
CA PRO A 122 -4.43 -2.60 2.73
C PRO A 122 -4.55 -1.12 3.13
N GLY A 123 -4.19 -0.20 2.23
CA GLY A 123 -4.35 1.25 2.43
C GLY A 123 -5.82 1.65 2.44
N ASP A 124 -6.58 1.22 1.44
CA ASP A 124 -8.00 1.52 1.28
C ASP A 124 -8.84 0.87 2.38
N PHE A 125 -8.49 -0.34 2.77
CA PHE A 125 -9.13 -0.99 3.91
C PHE A 125 -8.95 -0.17 5.19
N ARG A 126 -7.72 0.28 5.52
CA ARG A 126 -7.48 1.13 6.69
C ARG A 126 -8.23 2.46 6.64
N GLN A 127 -8.30 3.10 5.47
CA GLN A 127 -9.09 4.33 5.31
C GLN A 127 -10.59 4.07 5.53
N THR A 128 -11.09 2.95 5.05
CA THR A 128 -12.48 2.53 5.26
C THR A 128 -12.76 2.33 6.75
N LEU A 129 -11.87 1.65 7.47
CA LEU A 129 -12.01 1.49 8.92
C LEU A 129 -11.99 2.82 9.68
N GLN A 130 -11.15 3.77 9.25
CA GLN A 130 -11.14 5.12 9.83
C GLN A 130 -12.45 5.87 9.59
N LYS A 131 -13.03 5.77 8.37
CA LYS A 131 -14.35 6.35 8.07
C LYS A 131 -15.44 5.74 8.96
N LEU A 132 -15.45 4.42 9.09
CA LEU A 132 -16.39 3.70 9.94
C LEU A 132 -16.24 4.10 11.42
N ALA A 133 -15.01 4.23 11.91
CA ALA A 133 -14.74 4.67 13.28
C ALA A 133 -15.21 6.12 13.53
N LEU A 134 -15.03 7.01 12.56
CA LEU A 134 -15.54 8.38 12.62
C LEU A 134 -17.08 8.41 12.56
N TYR A 135 -17.69 7.58 11.73
CA TYR A 135 -19.14 7.47 11.64
C TYR A 135 -19.75 6.97 12.95
N LYS A 136 -19.10 6.01 13.61
CA LYS A 136 -19.51 5.47 14.91
C LYS A 136 -19.01 6.30 16.10
N TRP A 137 -18.44 7.48 15.86
CA TRP A 137 -17.96 8.34 16.93
C TRP A 137 -19.10 8.72 17.90
N GLN A 138 -18.95 8.36 19.16
CA GLN A 138 -19.95 8.55 20.22
C GLN A 138 -21.27 7.73 20.04
N ASP A 139 -21.34 6.83 19.08
CA ASP A 139 -22.45 5.89 18.91
C ASP A 139 -22.10 4.56 19.57
N ALA A 140 -22.85 4.22 20.62
CA ALA A 140 -22.67 2.97 21.38
C ALA A 140 -23.40 1.77 20.75
N THR A 141 -24.10 1.96 19.62
CA THR A 141 -24.75 0.83 18.92
C THR A 141 -23.73 0.02 18.12
N PRO A 142 -23.85 -1.32 18.05
CA PRO A 142 -22.96 -2.12 17.24
C PRO A 142 -23.03 -1.73 15.76
N LEU A 143 -21.86 -1.72 15.11
CA LEU A 143 -21.75 -1.52 13.66
C LEU A 143 -22.55 -2.58 12.90
N GLN A 144 -23.37 -2.16 11.94
CA GLN A 144 -24.25 -3.01 11.15
C GLN A 144 -23.76 -3.18 9.71
N PRO A 145 -24.14 -4.27 9.00
CA PRO A 145 -23.75 -4.51 7.60
C PRO A 145 -24.09 -3.35 6.65
N ALA A 146 -25.27 -2.75 6.83
CA ALA A 146 -25.69 -1.62 6.00
C ALA A 146 -24.76 -0.41 6.11
N GLU A 147 -24.19 -0.17 7.30
CA GLU A 147 -23.24 0.91 7.55
C GLU A 147 -21.88 0.61 6.90
N VAL A 148 -21.45 -0.66 6.94
CA VAL A 148 -20.23 -1.11 6.22
C VAL A 148 -20.40 -0.89 4.72
N THR A 149 -21.48 -1.35 4.15
CA THR A 149 -21.78 -1.20 2.71
C THR A 149 -21.85 0.26 2.29
N ALA A 150 -22.46 1.13 3.11
CA ALA A 150 -22.61 2.55 2.78
C ALA A 150 -21.28 3.33 2.77
N LEU A 151 -20.27 2.86 3.52
CA LEU A 151 -18.99 3.57 3.68
C LEU A 151 -17.82 2.85 2.99
N ALA A 152 -18.02 1.61 2.54
CA ALA A 152 -17.06 0.89 1.72
C ALA A 152 -16.83 1.63 0.40
N PRO A 153 -15.58 1.69 -0.10
CA PRO A 153 -15.34 2.20 -1.44
C PRO A 153 -16.06 1.31 -2.45
N SER A 154 -16.73 1.92 -3.41
CA SER A 154 -17.12 1.20 -4.61
C SER A 154 -15.83 0.85 -5.37
N SER A 155 -15.47 -0.44 -5.43
CA SER A 155 -14.30 -0.83 -6.20
C SER A 155 -14.60 -0.66 -7.70
N ILE A 156 -13.69 -0.01 -8.41
CA ILE A 156 -13.79 0.15 -9.88
C ILE A 156 -13.96 -1.21 -10.57
N GLU A 157 -13.38 -2.27 -9.99
CA GLU A 157 -13.52 -3.64 -10.49
C GLU A 157 -14.95 -4.17 -10.33
N ALA A 158 -15.56 -4.01 -9.14
CA ALA A 158 -16.95 -4.42 -8.92
C ALA A 158 -17.92 -3.61 -9.79
N GLU A 159 -17.67 -2.33 -9.99
CA GLU A 159 -18.47 -1.48 -10.89
C GLU A 159 -18.27 -1.87 -12.36
N THR A 160 -17.08 -2.31 -12.74
CA THR A 160 -16.80 -2.82 -14.10
C THR A 160 -17.51 -4.16 -14.35
N ASP A 161 -17.53 -5.05 -13.36
CA ASP A 161 -18.25 -6.32 -13.42
C ASP A 161 -19.77 -6.09 -13.48
N ASP A 162 -20.30 -5.17 -12.66
CA ASP A 162 -21.69 -4.75 -12.70
C ASP A 162 -22.06 -4.16 -14.06
N LEU A 163 -21.18 -3.34 -14.66
CA LEU A 163 -21.38 -2.81 -16.00
C LEU A 163 -21.38 -3.94 -17.04
N THR A 164 -20.47 -4.88 -16.93
CA THR A 164 -20.37 -6.03 -17.83
C THR A 164 -21.64 -6.90 -17.75
N HIS A 165 -22.13 -7.16 -16.55
CA HIS A 165 -23.39 -7.85 -16.31
C HIS A 165 -24.58 -7.09 -16.89
N ALA A 166 -24.68 -5.78 -16.63
CA ALA A 166 -25.76 -4.95 -17.16
C ALA A 166 -25.78 -4.91 -18.69
N VAL A 167 -24.60 -4.93 -19.33
CA VAL A 167 -24.47 -5.03 -20.79
C VAL A 167 -24.91 -6.41 -21.28
N ALA A 168 -24.50 -7.49 -20.64
CA ALA A 168 -24.87 -8.86 -20.98
C ALA A 168 -26.39 -9.08 -20.86
N GLU A 169 -27.02 -8.51 -19.84
CA GLU A 169 -28.46 -8.55 -19.59
C GLU A 169 -29.24 -7.54 -20.40
N ARG A 170 -28.58 -6.70 -21.21
CA ARG A 170 -29.18 -5.62 -22.02
C ARG A 170 -30.02 -4.63 -21.19
N SER A 171 -29.64 -4.37 -19.97
CA SER A 171 -30.32 -3.45 -19.05
C SER A 171 -29.90 -2.00 -19.29
N ALA A 172 -30.47 -1.35 -20.31
CA ALA A 172 -30.17 0.03 -20.69
C ALA A 172 -30.34 1.02 -19.51
N ALA A 173 -31.29 0.77 -18.61
CA ALA A 173 -31.55 1.62 -17.45
C ALA A 173 -30.39 1.56 -16.41
N ALA A 174 -29.78 0.40 -16.22
CA ALA A 174 -28.67 0.22 -15.30
C ALA A 174 -27.35 0.77 -15.88
N ILE A 175 -27.09 0.59 -17.18
CA ILE A 175 -25.85 0.99 -17.86
C ILE A 175 -25.56 2.49 -17.67
N GLY A 176 -26.55 3.36 -17.89
CA GLY A 176 -26.35 4.81 -17.78
C GLY A 176 -26.00 5.29 -16.36
N GLY A 177 -26.47 4.59 -15.32
CA GLY A 177 -26.12 4.86 -13.92
C GLY A 177 -24.71 4.39 -13.58
N LEU A 178 -24.34 3.20 -14.06
CA LEU A 178 -23.03 2.60 -13.85
C LEU A 178 -21.91 3.37 -14.56
N MET A 179 -22.13 3.77 -15.81
CA MET A 179 -21.18 4.61 -16.56
C MET A 179 -20.86 5.93 -15.86
N ARG A 180 -21.87 6.63 -15.34
CA ARG A 180 -21.63 7.89 -14.60
C ARG A 180 -20.82 7.72 -13.33
N ARG A 181 -20.88 6.55 -12.68
CA ARG A 181 -20.05 6.25 -11.49
C ARG A 181 -18.60 5.95 -11.85
N LEU A 182 -18.38 5.33 -13.01
CA LEU A 182 -17.02 5.02 -13.52
C LEU A 182 -16.28 6.25 -14.08
N GLU A 183 -17.01 7.31 -14.46
CA GLU A 183 -16.43 8.56 -14.99
C GLU A 183 -16.05 9.58 -13.90
N GLY A 184 -16.48 9.39 -12.66
CA GLY A 184 -16.27 10.29 -11.51
C GLY A 184 -15.09 9.95 -10.68
#